data_9258eae93801b1514de44c723e69fd5e
#
_entry.id   9258eae93801b1514de44c723e69fd5e
#
_cell.length_a   1.000
_cell.length_b   1.000
_cell.length_c   1.000
_cell.angle_alpha   90.00
_cell.angle_beta   90.00
_cell.angle_gamma   90.00
#
_symmetry.space_group_name_H-M   'P 1'
#
loop_
_entity.id
_entity.type
_entity.pdbx_description
1 polymer ?
#
loop_
_entity_poly.entity_id
_entity_poly.type
_entity_poly.pdbx_seq_one_letter_code
_entity_poly.pdbx_strand_id
1 'polypeptide(L)'
;MLGASLVLTGCDDQQGQEAVQKLREFFNAVKPDALLLKDMTPGITTEEQVRSQMGKPETEHTFTDGSKRLEYPRGPQGLNTYMIDIDPDGKLQAITQVLTAANFAKIRPGMTDDEVRRLLGKPGEVAVYPLKPETVWSWKWREGGVTEEGIFNVHFGPDHKVSTTSRSDVVRGR
;
A
#
# COMPACT_ATOMS: atom_id res chain seq x y z
N MET A 1 -46.15 -6.61 -46.54
CA MET A 1 -44.83 -5.96 -46.33
C MET A 1 -44.50 -6.08 -44.87
N LEU A 2 -43.69 -7.09 -44.51
CA LEU A 2 -43.21 -7.30 -43.12
C LEU A 2 -41.89 -6.56 -42.94
N GLY A 3 -41.85 -5.57 -42.07
CA GLY A 3 -40.63 -4.89 -41.63
C GLY A 3 -40.02 -5.63 -40.45
N ALA A 4 -38.89 -6.28 -40.65
CA ALA A 4 -38.10 -6.88 -39.58
C ALA A 4 -37.25 -5.80 -38.95
N SER A 5 -37.55 -5.39 -37.73
CA SER A 5 -36.68 -4.57 -36.89
C SER A 5 -35.54 -5.44 -36.31
N LEU A 6 -34.32 -5.24 -36.76
CA LEU A 6 -33.14 -5.77 -36.12
C LEU A 6 -32.91 -4.99 -34.82
N VAL A 7 -33.10 -5.65 -33.69
CA VAL A 7 -32.63 -5.17 -32.39
C VAL A 7 -31.17 -5.58 -32.25
N LEU A 8 -30.24 -4.65 -32.44
CA LEU A 8 -28.86 -4.80 -32.07
C LEU A 8 -28.78 -4.73 -30.54
N THR A 9 -28.72 -5.90 -29.91
CA THR A 9 -28.35 -6.03 -28.47
C THR A 9 -26.89 -5.69 -28.32
N GLY A 10 -26.62 -4.50 -27.77
CA GLY A 10 -25.30 -4.11 -27.29
C GLY A 10 -24.88 -4.94 -26.08
N CYS A 11 -24.20 -6.03 -26.31
CA CYS A 11 -23.45 -6.77 -25.29
C CYS A 11 -21.98 -6.68 -25.75
N ASP A 12 -21.18 -5.82 -25.09
CA ASP A 12 -19.72 -6.05 -24.91
C ASP A 12 -18.97 -4.86 -24.31
N ASP A 13 -19.63 -3.81 -23.87
CA ASP A 13 -18.91 -2.62 -23.38
C ASP A 13 -18.32 -2.85 -21.97
N GLN A 14 -18.94 -3.65 -21.13
CA GLN A 14 -18.46 -3.91 -19.74
C GLN A 14 -17.23 -4.81 -19.71
N GLN A 15 -17.16 -5.86 -20.50
CA GLN A 15 -16.00 -6.75 -20.55
C GLN A 15 -14.77 -6.06 -21.15
N GLY A 16 -14.96 -5.20 -22.13
CA GLY A 16 -13.91 -4.38 -22.70
C GLY A 16 -13.33 -3.37 -21.69
N GLN A 17 -14.19 -2.74 -20.92
CA GLN A 17 -13.77 -1.78 -19.89
C GLN A 17 -13.00 -2.47 -18.74
N GLU A 18 -13.46 -3.63 -18.28
CA GLU A 18 -12.75 -4.43 -17.26
C GLU A 18 -11.38 -4.90 -17.74
N ALA A 19 -11.27 -5.34 -18.99
CA ALA A 19 -9.99 -5.75 -19.57
C ALA A 19 -9.00 -4.59 -19.68
N VAL A 20 -9.46 -3.41 -20.11
CA VAL A 20 -8.66 -2.19 -20.17
C VAL A 20 -8.23 -1.74 -18.78
N GLN A 21 -9.12 -1.83 -17.80
CA GLN A 21 -8.80 -1.50 -16.41
C GLN A 21 -7.73 -2.43 -15.83
N LYS A 22 -7.88 -3.74 -15.99
CA LYS A 22 -6.88 -4.73 -15.56
C LYS A 22 -5.52 -4.52 -16.23
N LEU A 23 -5.52 -4.20 -17.52
CA LEU A 23 -4.30 -3.91 -18.26
C LEU A 23 -3.62 -2.63 -17.72
N ARG A 24 -4.38 -1.58 -17.42
CA ARG A 24 -3.88 -0.35 -16.82
C ARG A 24 -3.30 -0.60 -15.42
N GLU A 25 -3.99 -1.38 -14.59
CA GLU A 25 -3.52 -1.77 -13.27
C GLU A 25 -2.21 -2.55 -13.35
N PHE A 26 -2.11 -3.49 -14.29
CA PHE A 26 -0.85 -4.22 -14.53
C PHE A 26 0.29 -3.30 -14.95
N PHE A 27 0.08 -2.40 -15.91
CA PHE A 27 1.11 -1.45 -16.33
C PHE A 27 1.51 -0.48 -15.21
N ASN A 28 0.57 -0.03 -14.39
CA ASN A 28 0.87 0.83 -13.24
C ASN A 28 1.62 0.06 -12.15
N ALA A 29 1.36 -1.23 -11.97
CA ALA A 29 2.07 -2.05 -10.98
C ALA A 29 3.57 -2.21 -11.30
N VAL A 30 3.96 -2.17 -12.57
CA VAL A 30 5.37 -2.32 -13.01
C VAL A 30 6.08 -1.00 -13.28
N LYS A 31 5.37 0.15 -13.27
CA LYS A 31 6.00 1.46 -13.44
C LYS A 31 6.87 1.80 -12.23
N PRO A 32 8.05 2.39 -12.42
CA PRO A 32 8.86 2.95 -11.33
C PRO A 32 8.06 3.99 -10.52
N ASP A 33 8.16 3.92 -9.20
CA ASP A 33 7.45 4.84 -8.29
C ASP A 33 7.71 6.30 -8.60
N ALA A 34 8.97 6.65 -8.93
CA ALA A 34 9.35 8.00 -9.32
C ALA A 34 8.57 8.55 -10.53
N LEU A 35 8.16 7.68 -11.46
CA LEU A 35 7.34 8.09 -12.62
C LEU A 35 5.86 8.24 -12.26
N LEU A 36 5.37 7.47 -11.28
CA LEU A 36 3.98 7.58 -10.81
C LEU A 36 3.77 8.82 -9.96
N LEU A 37 4.75 9.17 -9.15
CA LEU A 37 4.63 10.24 -8.16
C LEU A 37 5.04 11.62 -8.68
N LYS A 38 5.81 11.70 -9.79
CA LYS A 38 6.41 12.95 -10.27
C LYS A 38 5.40 14.06 -10.62
N ASP A 39 4.23 13.68 -11.09
CA ASP A 39 3.20 14.62 -11.56
C ASP A 39 2.12 14.87 -10.47
N MET A 40 2.29 14.30 -9.28
CA MET A 40 1.40 14.49 -8.15
C MET A 40 1.83 15.70 -7.31
N THR A 41 1.00 16.74 -7.31
CA THR A 41 1.29 17.99 -6.61
C THR A 41 0.29 18.20 -5.47
N PRO A 42 0.75 18.33 -4.20
CA PRO A 42 -0.12 18.68 -3.08
C PRO A 42 -0.93 19.94 -3.33
N GLY A 43 -2.20 19.93 -2.91
CA GLY A 43 -3.18 20.99 -3.11
C GLY A 43 -3.78 21.07 -4.53
N ILE A 44 -3.19 20.37 -5.52
CA ILE A 44 -3.64 20.40 -6.92
C ILE A 44 -4.22 19.05 -7.35
N THR A 45 -3.46 17.97 -7.17
CA THR A 45 -3.86 16.62 -7.60
C THR A 45 -5.09 16.14 -6.82
N THR A 46 -6.10 15.64 -7.52
CA THR A 46 -7.32 15.11 -6.88
C THR A 46 -7.15 13.65 -6.46
N GLU A 47 -8.00 13.19 -5.53
CA GLU A 47 -8.09 11.77 -5.15
C GLU A 47 -8.31 10.88 -6.38
N GLU A 48 -9.19 11.30 -7.31
CA GLU A 48 -9.45 10.54 -8.55
C GLU A 48 -8.19 10.38 -9.41
N GLN A 49 -7.40 11.46 -9.55
CA GLN A 49 -6.12 11.41 -10.26
C GLN A 49 -5.11 10.49 -9.56
N VAL A 50 -5.05 10.52 -8.23
CA VAL A 50 -4.22 9.59 -7.43
C VAL A 50 -4.63 8.14 -7.74
N ARG A 51 -5.92 7.83 -7.66
CA ARG A 51 -6.44 6.48 -7.95
C ARG A 51 -6.22 6.07 -9.41
N SER A 52 -6.34 7.00 -10.36
CA SER A 52 -6.06 6.72 -11.77
C SER A 52 -4.59 6.35 -12.02
N GLN A 53 -3.68 6.95 -11.28
CA GLN A 53 -2.24 6.71 -11.43
C GLN A 53 -1.73 5.53 -10.60
N MET A 54 -2.18 5.42 -9.34
CA MET A 54 -1.71 4.41 -8.39
C MET A 54 -2.54 3.13 -8.40
N GLY A 55 -3.76 3.18 -8.95
CA GLY A 55 -4.73 2.09 -8.89
C GLY A 55 -5.53 2.10 -7.59
N LYS A 56 -6.10 0.93 -7.25
CA LYS A 56 -6.85 0.74 -6.01
C LYS A 56 -5.88 0.68 -4.82
N PRO A 57 -6.12 1.45 -3.74
CA PRO A 57 -5.32 1.33 -2.52
C PRO A 57 -5.54 -0.04 -1.85
N GLU A 58 -4.53 -0.54 -1.16
CA GLU A 58 -4.61 -1.76 -0.34
C GLU A 58 -5.56 -1.56 0.85
N THR A 59 -5.44 -0.40 1.51
CA THR A 59 -6.36 0.02 2.57
C THR A 59 -6.68 1.51 2.43
N GLU A 60 -7.84 1.88 2.96
CA GLU A 60 -8.32 3.25 3.02
C GLU A 60 -8.84 3.52 4.43
N HIS A 61 -8.44 4.63 4.99
CA HIS A 61 -8.95 5.12 6.26
C HIS A 61 -9.53 6.52 6.09
N THR A 62 -10.78 6.70 6.49
CA THR A 62 -11.44 8.02 6.51
C THR A 62 -11.46 8.53 7.95
N PHE A 63 -10.95 9.74 8.15
CA PHE A 63 -10.92 10.42 9.44
C PHE A 63 -12.23 11.18 9.70
N THR A 64 -12.43 11.58 10.94
CA THR A 64 -13.65 12.28 11.39
C THR A 64 -13.84 13.66 10.74
N ASP A 65 -12.76 14.29 10.29
CA ASP A 65 -12.77 15.57 9.58
C ASP A 65 -13.06 15.42 8.07
N GLY A 66 -13.26 14.18 7.57
CA GLY A 66 -13.49 13.88 6.18
C GLY A 66 -12.21 13.65 5.35
N SER A 67 -11.02 13.91 5.92
CA SER A 67 -9.77 13.57 5.27
C SER A 67 -9.60 12.05 5.15
N LYS A 68 -8.74 11.59 4.23
CA LYS A 68 -8.50 10.18 3.98
C LYS A 68 -7.02 9.87 3.94
N ARG A 69 -6.67 8.64 4.32
CA ARG A 69 -5.35 8.06 4.07
C ARG A 69 -5.49 6.81 3.22
N LEU A 70 -4.80 6.81 2.10
CA LEU A 70 -4.75 5.70 1.14
C LEU A 70 -3.39 5.01 1.24
N GLU A 71 -3.39 3.69 1.35
CA GLU A 71 -2.17 2.90 1.47
C GLU A 71 -1.85 2.19 0.14
N TYR A 72 -0.62 2.35 -0.34
CA TYR A 72 -0.13 1.74 -1.56
C TYR A 72 1.21 1.03 -1.33
N PRO A 73 1.20 -0.29 -1.02
CA PRO A 73 2.41 -1.10 -1.06
C PRO A 73 2.91 -1.22 -2.51
N ARG A 74 4.20 -1.00 -2.72
CA ARG A 74 4.83 -0.96 -4.05
C ARG A 74 6.10 -1.81 -4.12
N GLY A 75 6.42 -2.25 -5.35
CA GLY A 75 7.57 -3.09 -5.60
C GLY A 75 7.38 -4.55 -5.19
N PRO A 76 8.38 -5.42 -5.44
CA PRO A 76 8.31 -6.82 -5.06
C PRO A 76 8.11 -6.95 -3.55
N GLN A 77 7.02 -7.57 -3.13
CA GLN A 77 6.70 -7.83 -1.72
C GLN A 77 6.60 -6.57 -0.84
N GLY A 78 6.18 -5.42 -1.43
CA GLY A 78 5.94 -4.20 -0.68
C GLY A 78 7.21 -3.50 -0.16
N LEU A 79 8.33 -3.53 -0.89
CA LEU A 79 9.58 -2.86 -0.53
C LEU A 79 9.43 -1.36 -0.21
N ASN A 80 8.44 -0.73 -0.80
CA ASN A 80 8.01 0.62 -0.47
C ASN A 80 6.53 0.60 -0.10
N THR A 81 6.13 1.34 0.90
CA THR A 81 4.72 1.59 1.21
C THR A 81 4.49 3.09 1.26
N TYR A 82 3.63 3.58 0.37
CA TYR A 82 3.25 4.99 0.34
C TYR A 82 1.92 5.18 1.04
N MET A 83 1.91 6.09 2.02
CA MET A 83 0.70 6.67 2.59
C MET A 83 0.42 7.96 1.85
N ILE A 84 -0.74 8.03 1.23
CA ILE A 84 -1.21 9.20 0.50
C ILE A 84 -2.36 9.82 1.29
N ASP A 85 -2.13 11.01 1.81
CA ASP A 85 -3.12 11.76 2.55
C ASP A 85 -3.90 12.67 1.59
N ILE A 86 -5.22 12.57 1.68
CA ILE A 86 -6.20 13.37 0.92
C ILE A 86 -6.92 14.26 1.92
N ASP A 87 -7.02 15.54 1.65
CA ASP A 87 -7.74 16.49 2.48
C ASP A 87 -9.27 16.33 2.36
N PRO A 88 -10.08 17.00 3.20
CA PRO A 88 -11.54 16.93 3.13
C PRO A 88 -12.15 17.40 1.81
N ASP A 89 -11.41 18.23 1.05
CA ASP A 89 -11.84 18.74 -0.28
C ASP A 89 -11.48 17.76 -1.41
N GLY A 90 -10.92 16.59 -1.09
CA GLY A 90 -10.53 15.56 -2.05
C GLY A 90 -9.23 15.89 -2.80
N LYS A 91 -8.36 16.72 -2.24
CA LYS A 91 -7.06 17.06 -2.80
C LYS A 91 -5.93 16.30 -2.10
N LEU A 92 -4.91 15.96 -2.85
CA LEU A 92 -3.68 15.42 -2.31
C LEU A 92 -3.07 16.40 -1.30
N GLN A 93 -2.84 15.94 -0.08
CA GLN A 93 -2.18 16.71 0.97
C GLN A 93 -0.70 16.33 1.09
N ALA A 94 -0.41 15.03 1.15
CA ALA A 94 0.95 14.52 1.31
C ALA A 94 1.12 13.12 0.71
N ILE A 95 2.36 12.80 0.33
CA ILE A 95 2.79 11.45 -0.04
C ILE A 95 3.99 11.10 0.86
N THR A 96 3.87 10.02 1.62
CA THR A 96 4.91 9.61 2.55
C THR A 96 5.28 8.15 2.33
N GLN A 97 6.53 7.87 2.01
CA GLN A 97 7.08 6.51 2.08
C GLN A 97 7.35 6.18 3.55
N VAL A 98 6.69 5.12 4.05
CA VAL A 98 6.66 4.85 5.50
C VAL A 98 7.66 3.78 5.94
N LEU A 99 8.18 2.92 5.06
CA LEU A 99 9.17 1.90 5.39
C LEU A 99 10.57 2.52 5.42
N THR A 100 10.87 3.23 6.49
CA THR A 100 12.15 3.95 6.71
C THR A 100 12.71 3.64 8.08
N ALA A 101 14.05 3.73 8.21
CA ALA A 101 14.72 3.58 9.50
C ALA A 101 14.15 4.51 10.57
N ALA A 102 13.77 5.75 10.19
CA ALA A 102 13.18 6.73 11.10
C ALA A 102 11.80 6.29 11.63
N ASN A 103 10.96 5.67 10.80
CA ASN A 103 9.66 5.17 11.22
C ASN A 103 9.79 3.86 12.03
N PHE A 104 10.69 2.97 11.64
CA PHE A 104 11.00 1.78 12.43
C PHE A 104 11.48 2.13 13.84
N ALA A 105 12.27 3.19 13.96
CA ALA A 105 12.74 3.68 15.25
C ALA A 105 11.61 4.26 16.15
N LYS A 106 10.41 4.50 15.64
CA LYS A 106 9.25 4.93 16.43
C LYS A 106 8.51 3.76 17.10
N ILE A 107 8.71 2.53 16.61
CA ILE A 107 8.08 1.35 17.20
C ILE A 107 8.69 1.09 18.57
N ARG A 108 7.81 0.95 19.58
CA ARG A 108 8.20 0.76 20.97
C ARG A 108 7.43 -0.41 21.59
N PRO A 109 8.00 -1.12 22.54
CA PRO A 109 7.27 -2.10 23.34
C PRO A 109 6.00 -1.46 23.95
N GLY A 110 4.91 -2.23 23.97
CA GLY A 110 3.60 -1.81 24.47
C GLY A 110 2.68 -1.16 23.43
N MET A 111 3.17 -0.78 22.24
CA MET A 111 2.31 -0.33 21.14
C MET A 111 1.39 -1.45 20.67
N THR A 112 0.16 -1.11 20.32
CA THR A 112 -0.80 -2.05 19.74
C THR A 112 -0.50 -2.33 18.26
N ASP A 113 -1.01 -3.43 17.76
CA ASP A 113 -0.97 -3.79 16.33
C ASP A 113 -1.56 -2.69 15.44
N ASP A 114 -2.68 -2.07 15.85
CA ASP A 114 -3.27 -0.93 15.14
C ASP A 114 -2.35 0.30 15.07
N GLU A 115 -1.62 0.60 16.15
CA GLU A 115 -0.65 1.71 16.16
C GLU A 115 0.52 1.43 15.22
N VAL A 116 1.04 0.20 15.21
CA VAL A 116 2.08 -0.23 14.30
C VAL A 116 1.60 -0.15 12.84
N ARG A 117 0.37 -0.63 12.58
CA ARG A 117 -0.21 -0.61 11.25
C ARG A 117 -0.42 0.81 10.72
N ARG A 118 -0.83 1.76 11.57
CA ARG A 118 -0.92 3.18 11.18
C ARG A 118 0.43 3.81 10.82
N LEU A 119 1.52 3.33 11.41
CA LEU A 119 2.87 3.84 11.14
C LEU A 119 3.53 3.21 9.92
N LEU A 120 3.38 1.90 9.74
CA LEU A 120 4.14 1.13 8.74
C LEU A 120 3.27 0.57 7.60
N GLY A 121 1.94 0.60 7.75
CA GLY A 121 1.02 -0.06 6.82
C GLY A 121 0.94 -1.57 7.03
N LYS A 122 0.31 -2.24 6.07
CA LYS A 122 0.12 -3.69 6.07
C LYS A 122 1.46 -4.41 6.02
N PRO A 123 1.70 -5.39 6.90
CA PRO A 123 2.89 -6.21 6.80
C PRO A 123 2.88 -7.07 5.53
N GLY A 124 4.06 -7.30 4.96
CA GLY A 124 4.23 -8.20 3.82
C GLY A 124 4.07 -9.67 4.21
N GLU A 125 4.34 -10.00 5.47
CA GLU A 125 4.20 -11.35 6.03
C GLU A 125 3.77 -11.29 7.48
N VAL A 126 2.92 -12.26 7.87
CA VAL A 126 2.49 -12.50 9.25
C VAL A 126 2.75 -13.95 9.60
N ALA A 127 3.59 -14.19 10.61
CA ALA A 127 3.88 -15.51 11.14
C ALA A 127 3.33 -15.64 12.56
N VAL A 128 2.62 -16.74 12.84
CA VAL A 128 2.09 -17.07 14.16
C VAL A 128 2.84 -18.27 14.71
N TYR A 129 3.38 -18.16 15.93
CA TYR A 129 4.17 -19.20 16.59
C TYR A 129 3.38 -19.80 17.79
N PRO A 130 2.62 -20.91 17.60
CA PRO A 130 1.73 -21.43 18.64
C PRO A 130 2.46 -21.91 19.91
N LEU A 131 3.68 -22.41 19.77
CA LEU A 131 4.50 -22.93 20.90
C LEU A 131 5.13 -21.80 21.74
N LYS A 132 5.29 -20.62 21.16
CA LYS A 132 5.69 -19.40 21.84
C LYS A 132 4.62 -18.38 21.47
N PRO A 133 3.61 -18.11 22.32
CA PRO A 133 2.43 -17.33 21.94
C PRO A 133 2.84 -15.92 21.46
N GLU A 134 3.28 -15.86 20.21
CA GLU A 134 3.89 -14.73 19.55
C GLU A 134 3.39 -14.66 18.11
N THR A 135 3.05 -13.44 17.68
CA THR A 135 2.79 -13.11 16.27
C THR A 135 3.88 -12.17 15.79
N VAL A 136 4.47 -12.48 14.65
CA VAL A 136 5.53 -11.65 14.04
C VAL A 136 5.00 -11.05 12.75
N TRP A 137 5.05 -9.73 12.65
CA TRP A 137 4.77 -8.99 11.44
C TRP A 137 6.08 -8.54 10.81
N SER A 138 6.24 -8.78 9.49
CA SER A 138 7.46 -8.54 8.75
C SER A 138 7.23 -7.61 7.57
N TRP A 139 8.12 -6.63 7.43
CA TRP A 139 8.18 -5.73 6.26
C TRP A 139 9.54 -5.86 5.60
N LYS A 140 9.54 -6.13 4.31
CA LYS A 140 10.74 -5.93 3.50
C LYS A 140 10.92 -4.45 3.23
N TRP A 141 12.15 -3.99 3.25
CA TRP A 141 12.46 -2.59 3.01
C TRP A 141 13.83 -2.43 2.38
N ARG A 142 14.08 -1.26 1.81
CA ARG A 142 15.36 -0.89 1.23
C ARG A 142 15.74 0.49 1.72
N GLU A 143 16.97 0.67 2.20
CA GLU A 143 17.46 1.98 2.59
C GLU A 143 17.97 2.75 1.37
N GLY A 144 17.46 3.97 1.19
CA GLY A 144 17.94 5.07 0.37
C GLY A 144 18.88 4.77 -0.80
N GLY A 145 18.47 3.98 -1.81
CA GLY A 145 19.28 3.72 -3.00
C GLY A 145 20.32 2.62 -2.88
N VAL A 146 20.46 1.99 -1.69
CA VAL A 146 21.34 0.85 -1.49
C VAL A 146 20.67 -0.42 -2.05
N THR A 147 21.47 -1.31 -2.64
CA THR A 147 21.00 -2.59 -3.19
C THR A 147 20.65 -3.62 -2.12
N GLU A 148 20.95 -3.34 -0.86
CA GLU A 148 20.71 -4.24 0.25
C GLU A 148 19.26 -4.12 0.72
N GLU A 149 18.56 -5.25 0.70
CA GLU A 149 17.23 -5.40 1.21
C GLU A 149 17.30 -5.93 2.64
N GLY A 150 16.53 -5.33 3.54
CA GLY A 150 16.37 -5.79 4.91
C GLY A 150 14.96 -6.27 5.18
N ILE A 151 14.79 -6.99 6.27
CA ILE A 151 13.50 -7.33 6.85
C ILE A 151 13.44 -6.66 8.23
N PHE A 152 12.41 -5.87 8.44
CA PHE A 152 12.06 -5.33 9.75
C PHE A 152 10.91 -6.17 10.32
N ASN A 153 11.12 -6.69 11.54
CA ASN A 153 10.14 -7.53 12.22
C ASN A 153 9.65 -6.83 13.48
N VAL A 154 8.34 -6.91 13.71
CA VAL A 154 7.69 -6.52 14.95
C VAL A 154 7.07 -7.75 15.58
N HIS A 155 7.45 -8.02 16.81
CA HIS A 155 7.00 -9.17 17.57
C HIS A 155 5.89 -8.73 18.54
N PHE A 156 4.74 -9.38 18.47
CA PHE A 156 3.59 -9.11 19.33
C PHE A 156 3.38 -10.27 20.30
N GLY A 157 3.16 -9.93 21.56
CA GLY A 157 2.76 -10.87 22.60
C GLY A 157 1.28 -11.31 22.43
N PRO A 158 0.81 -12.21 23.31
CA PRO A 158 -0.58 -12.69 23.29
C PRO A 158 -1.61 -11.58 23.62
N ASP A 159 -1.17 -10.46 24.13
CA ASP A 159 -1.97 -9.24 24.40
C ASP A 159 -2.06 -8.29 23.20
N HIS A 160 -1.59 -8.71 22.01
CA HIS A 160 -1.51 -7.92 20.78
C HIS A 160 -0.69 -6.62 20.93
N LYS A 161 0.27 -6.62 21.84
CA LYS A 161 1.20 -5.50 22.02
C LYS A 161 2.60 -5.88 21.60
N VAL A 162 3.32 -4.89 21.07
CA VAL A 162 4.73 -5.04 20.71
C VAL A 162 5.54 -5.46 21.93
N SER A 163 6.21 -6.59 21.84
CA SER A 163 7.19 -7.06 22.82
C SER A 163 8.59 -6.61 22.47
N THR A 164 8.98 -6.75 21.20
CA THR A 164 10.30 -6.36 20.69
C THR A 164 10.26 -6.15 19.18
N THR A 165 11.36 -5.63 18.64
CA THR A 165 11.60 -5.54 17.19
C THR A 165 12.93 -6.16 16.84
N SER A 166 13.07 -6.68 15.63
CA SER A 166 14.33 -7.20 15.11
C SER A 166 14.52 -6.79 13.65
N ARG A 167 15.77 -6.83 13.18
CA ARG A 167 16.15 -6.61 11.77
C ARG A 167 17.00 -7.78 11.31
N SER A 168 16.81 -8.16 10.06
CA SER A 168 17.65 -9.13 9.38
C SER A 168 17.92 -8.68 7.96
N ASP A 169 19.11 -8.97 7.46
CA ASP A 169 19.44 -8.71 6.07
C ASP A 169 18.91 -9.86 5.21
N VAL A 170 18.41 -9.52 4.00
CA VAL A 170 18.06 -10.54 3.02
C VAL A 170 19.35 -11.06 2.41
N VAL A 171 19.83 -12.19 2.90
CA VAL A 171 20.96 -12.89 2.27
C VAL A 171 20.46 -13.47 0.94
N ARG A 172 20.83 -12.84 -0.17
CA ARG A 172 20.67 -13.45 -1.49
C ARG A 172 21.70 -14.59 -1.57
N GLY A 173 21.24 -15.82 -1.51
CA GLY A 173 22.08 -16.99 -1.81
C GLY A 173 22.74 -16.78 -3.19
N ARG A 174 24.04 -16.98 -3.24
CA ARG A 174 24.84 -17.03 -4.47
C ARG A 174 24.51 -18.27 -5.28
#